data_48a084454d9410e8c35171297436641c
#
_entry.id   48a084454d9410e8c35171297436641c
#
_cell.length_a   1.000
_cell.length_b   1.000
_cell.length_c   1.000
_cell.angle_alpha   90.00
_cell.angle_beta   90.00
_cell.angle_gamma   90.00
#
_symmetry.space_group_name_H-M   'P 1'
#
loop_
_entity.id
_entity.type
_entity.pdbx_description
1 polymer ?
#
loop_
_entity_poly.entity_id
_entity_poly.type
_entity_poly.pdbx_seq_one_letter_code
_entity_poly.pdbx_strand_id
1 'polypeptide(L)'
;MPTLVYNCPSGISGDMNLGAMVALGVDPKALEAELRKLPYEAWHLHFDPDTRGGISGIRCSVHAHDHHGKHSSHGHGHHHRTFTDIQKTVKGSELSDRVKTDAIACFHALAVAEGSVH
;
A
#
# COMPACT_ATOMS: atom_id res chain seq x y z
N MET A 1 -23.07 4.03 -14.56
CA MET A 1 -22.14 3.60 -13.52
C MET A 1 -20.94 4.56 -13.49
N PRO A 2 -20.51 5.00 -12.33
CA PRO A 2 -19.30 5.82 -12.26
C PRO A 2 -18.09 5.00 -12.71
N THR A 3 -17.16 5.65 -13.39
CA THR A 3 -15.90 5.03 -13.87
C THR A 3 -14.74 5.71 -13.20
N LEU A 4 -13.82 4.93 -12.65
CA LEU A 4 -12.55 5.41 -12.12
C LEU A 4 -11.47 5.29 -13.19
N VAL A 5 -10.78 6.40 -13.47
CA VAL A 5 -9.69 6.46 -14.44
C VAL A 5 -8.42 6.85 -13.71
N TYR A 6 -7.38 6.02 -13.86
CA TYR A 6 -6.03 6.33 -13.40
C TYR A 6 -5.25 7.00 -14.55
N ASN A 7 -4.86 8.24 -14.36
CA ASN A 7 -3.99 8.97 -15.29
C ASN A 7 -2.69 9.31 -14.56
N CYS A 8 -1.72 8.44 -14.64
CA CYS A 8 -0.48 8.50 -13.87
C CYS A 8 0.75 8.47 -14.80
N PRO A 9 1.02 9.56 -15.55
CA PRO A 9 2.09 9.57 -16.56
C PRO A 9 3.49 9.36 -15.96
N SER A 10 3.67 9.67 -14.66
CA SER A 10 4.92 9.47 -13.92
C SER A 10 4.84 8.31 -12.91
N GLY A 11 3.84 7.46 -13.04
CA GLY A 11 3.58 6.39 -12.09
C GLY A 11 2.83 6.86 -10.85
N ILE A 12 2.58 5.93 -9.93
CA ILE A 12 1.87 6.15 -8.68
C ILE A 12 2.44 5.23 -7.61
N SER A 13 2.60 5.75 -6.39
CA SER A 13 2.92 4.96 -5.20
C SER A 13 1.65 4.57 -4.44
N GLY A 14 1.77 3.61 -3.53
CA GLY A 14 0.64 3.13 -2.73
C GLY A 14 0.01 4.22 -1.87
N ASP A 15 0.82 5.04 -1.21
CA ASP A 15 0.37 6.17 -0.39
C ASP A 15 -0.34 7.25 -1.22
N MET A 16 0.15 7.52 -2.42
CA MET A 16 -0.52 8.43 -3.36
C MET A 16 -1.89 7.90 -3.77
N ASN A 17 -2.00 6.60 -4.03
CA ASN A 17 -3.27 5.96 -4.35
C ASN A 17 -4.26 6.05 -3.18
N LEU A 18 -3.82 5.76 -1.96
CA LEU A 18 -4.65 5.85 -0.77
C LEU A 18 -5.18 7.27 -0.55
N GLY A 19 -4.32 8.28 -0.68
CA GLY A 19 -4.71 9.69 -0.60
C GLY A 19 -5.71 10.09 -1.68
N ALA A 20 -5.51 9.63 -2.91
CA ALA A 20 -6.42 9.89 -4.02
C ALA A 20 -7.82 9.28 -3.80
N MET A 21 -7.87 8.05 -3.27
CA MET A 21 -9.15 7.39 -2.95
C MET A 21 -9.94 8.16 -1.88
N VAL A 22 -9.27 8.63 -0.84
CA VAL A 22 -9.91 9.45 0.20
C VAL A 22 -10.35 10.79 -0.37
N ALA A 23 -9.55 11.43 -1.22
CA ALA A 23 -9.93 12.66 -1.90
C ALA A 23 -11.17 12.49 -2.81
N LEU A 24 -11.40 11.30 -3.36
CA LEU A 24 -12.58 10.96 -4.14
C LEU A 24 -13.81 10.63 -3.28
N GLY A 25 -13.67 10.57 -1.96
CA GLY A 25 -14.79 10.36 -1.05
C GLY A 25 -14.85 8.98 -0.39
N VAL A 26 -13.79 8.15 -0.53
CA VAL A 26 -13.69 6.91 0.24
C VAL A 26 -13.51 7.26 1.71
N ASP A 27 -14.32 6.64 2.57
CA ASP A 27 -14.18 6.81 4.02
C ASP A 27 -12.85 6.24 4.51
N PRO A 28 -11.97 7.07 5.10
CA PRO A 28 -10.66 6.60 5.56
C PRO A 28 -10.74 5.52 6.64
N LYS A 29 -11.79 5.52 7.48
CA LYS A 29 -12.00 4.48 8.48
C LYS A 29 -12.38 3.15 7.85
N ALA A 30 -13.24 3.16 6.84
CA ALA A 30 -13.61 1.97 6.10
C ALA A 30 -12.39 1.39 5.34
N LEU A 31 -11.60 2.26 4.73
CA LEU A 31 -10.37 1.88 4.04
C LEU A 31 -9.36 1.23 5.01
N GLU A 32 -9.15 1.83 6.16
CA GLU A 32 -8.27 1.27 7.19
C GLU A 32 -8.79 -0.08 7.71
N ALA A 33 -10.09 -0.23 7.93
CA ALA A 33 -10.70 -1.48 8.37
C ALA A 33 -10.47 -2.62 7.36
N GLU A 34 -10.56 -2.35 6.07
CA GLU A 34 -10.26 -3.34 5.02
C GLU A 34 -8.76 -3.71 5.01
N LEU A 35 -7.87 -2.74 5.15
CA LEU A 35 -6.43 -2.99 5.20
C LEU A 35 -6.01 -3.76 6.46
N ARG A 36 -6.75 -3.63 7.58
CA ARG A 36 -6.52 -4.40 8.81
C ARG A 36 -6.80 -5.90 8.65
N LYS A 37 -7.47 -6.33 7.59
CA LYS A 37 -7.64 -7.75 7.26
C LYS A 37 -6.32 -8.41 6.81
N LEU A 38 -5.31 -7.62 6.45
CA LEU A 38 -3.96 -8.11 6.23
C LEU A 38 -3.26 -8.34 7.58
N PRO A 39 -2.48 -9.42 7.74
CA PRO A 39 -1.84 -9.78 9.00
C PRO A 39 -0.57 -8.96 9.28
N TYR A 40 -0.64 -7.67 9.06
CA TYR A 40 0.44 -6.74 9.41
C TYR A 40 0.01 -5.93 10.61
N GLU A 41 0.85 -5.94 11.64
CA GLU A 41 0.64 -5.20 12.86
C GLU A 41 1.50 -3.93 12.88
N ALA A 42 1.22 -3.06 13.85
CA ALA A 42 2.04 -1.90 14.14
C ALA A 42 2.18 -0.87 13.00
N TRP A 43 1.10 -0.61 12.30
CA TRP A 43 1.03 0.49 11.32
C TRP A 43 -0.22 1.34 11.54
N HIS A 44 -0.17 2.58 11.11
CA HIS A 44 -1.35 3.45 11.01
C HIS A 44 -1.23 4.41 9.83
N LEU A 45 -2.40 4.88 9.39
CA LEU A 45 -2.53 5.82 8.29
C LEU A 45 -2.90 7.21 8.83
N HIS A 46 -2.31 8.23 8.24
CA HIS A 46 -2.68 9.62 8.42
C HIS A 46 -3.09 10.23 7.09
N PHE A 47 -4.22 10.93 7.08
CA PHE A 47 -4.72 11.63 5.92
C PHE A 47 -4.83 13.11 6.24
N ASP A 48 -4.07 13.93 5.51
CA ASP A 48 -4.04 15.39 5.68
C ASP A 48 -4.28 16.10 4.36
N PRO A 49 -5.00 17.23 4.37
CA PRO A 49 -5.03 18.10 3.20
C PRO A 49 -3.62 18.54 2.82
N ASP A 50 -3.31 18.53 1.53
CA ASP A 50 -2.03 18.98 1.00
C ASP A 50 -2.24 19.71 -0.31
N THR A 51 -1.36 20.63 -0.63
CA THR A 51 -1.39 21.39 -1.88
C THR A 51 -0.02 21.38 -2.52
N ARG A 52 0.06 20.96 -3.77
CA ARG A 52 1.28 20.94 -4.55
C ARG A 52 1.06 21.58 -5.92
N GLY A 53 1.91 22.54 -6.28
CA GLY A 53 1.78 23.23 -7.56
C GLY A 53 0.41 23.89 -7.77
N GLY A 54 -0.25 24.36 -6.69
CA GLY A 54 -1.57 24.96 -6.75
C GLY A 54 -2.74 23.98 -6.84
N ILE A 55 -2.46 22.66 -6.81
CA ILE A 55 -3.48 21.61 -6.84
C ILE A 55 -3.63 21.04 -5.43
N SER A 56 -4.86 21.11 -4.90
CA SER A 56 -5.19 20.57 -3.58
C SER A 56 -5.61 19.10 -3.67
N GLY A 57 -5.25 18.34 -2.66
CA GLY A 57 -5.57 16.93 -2.55
C GLY A 57 -5.43 16.43 -1.11
N ILE A 58 -5.42 15.12 -0.95
CA ILE A 58 -5.19 14.47 0.34
C ILE A 58 -3.89 13.70 0.27
N ARG A 59 -3.01 13.97 1.21
CA ARG A 59 -1.79 13.20 1.41
C ARG A 59 -2.05 12.08 2.42
N CYS A 60 -1.70 10.86 2.06
CA CYS A 60 -1.65 9.74 2.98
C CYS A 60 -0.21 9.57 3.48
N SER A 61 -0.04 9.47 4.79
CA SER A 61 1.23 9.08 5.42
C SER A 61 1.06 7.71 6.07
N VAL A 62 1.92 6.77 5.72
CA VAL A 62 1.93 5.42 6.27
C VAL A 62 3.03 5.35 7.33
N HIS A 63 2.66 5.11 8.56
CA HIS A 63 3.58 4.95 9.68
C HIS A 63 3.63 3.48 10.08
N ALA A 64 4.77 2.83 9.87
CA ALA A 64 5.04 1.50 10.38
C ALA A 64 5.91 1.62 11.64
N HIS A 65 5.50 0.97 12.72
CA HIS A 65 6.29 0.89 13.94
C HIS A 65 7.11 -0.38 13.90
N ASP A 66 8.41 -0.23 13.70
CA ASP A 66 9.33 -1.33 13.91
C ASP A 66 9.44 -1.59 15.42
N HIS A 67 8.93 -2.73 15.86
CA HIS A 67 9.18 -3.23 17.21
C HIS A 67 10.64 -3.69 17.34
N HIS A 68 11.59 -2.78 17.21
CA HIS A 68 12.95 -3.02 17.66
C HIS A 68 13.21 -2.28 18.96
N GLY A 69 12.70 -2.88 20.04
CA GLY A 69 13.23 -2.65 21.37
C GLY A 69 14.52 -3.48 21.54
N LYS A 70 15.64 -2.77 21.76
CA LYS A 70 16.94 -3.22 22.30
C LYS A 70 17.96 -3.82 21.34
N HIS A 71 18.99 -2.99 21.13
CA HIS A 71 20.42 -3.31 21.02
C HIS A 71 20.82 -4.74 20.63
N SER A 72 21.23 -4.93 19.40
CA SER A 72 22.49 -5.62 19.12
C SER A 72 23.00 -5.24 17.73
N SER A 73 24.26 -4.91 17.70
CA SER A 73 25.09 -4.51 16.59
C SER A 73 25.16 -5.56 15.48
N HIS A 74 25.27 -5.06 14.24
CA HIS A 74 25.74 -5.76 13.05
C HIS A 74 24.81 -6.82 12.43
N GLY A 75 24.15 -6.40 11.36
CA GLY A 75 23.52 -7.30 10.41
C GLY A 75 22.58 -6.52 9.49
N HIS A 76 23.03 -6.12 8.30
CA HIS A 76 22.20 -5.60 7.24
C HIS A 76 21.26 -6.71 6.74
N GLY A 77 20.16 -6.93 7.44
CA GLY A 77 19.09 -7.82 7.04
C GLY A 77 17.88 -7.01 6.66
N HIS A 78 17.91 -6.35 5.49
CA HIS A 78 16.67 -5.97 4.86
C HIS A 78 15.97 -7.27 4.46
N HIS A 79 15.01 -7.71 5.26
CA HIS A 79 14.11 -8.78 4.86
C HIS A 79 13.25 -8.27 3.70
N HIS A 80 13.79 -8.38 2.49
CA HIS A 80 13.02 -8.18 1.28
C HIS A 80 11.94 -9.25 1.22
N ARG A 81 10.67 -8.85 1.37
CA ARG A 81 9.55 -9.75 1.15
C ARG A 81 9.50 -10.11 -0.32
N THR A 82 9.53 -11.39 -0.62
CA THR A 82 9.42 -11.87 -1.99
C THR A 82 7.97 -11.77 -2.47
N PHE A 83 7.76 -11.79 -3.78
CA PHE A 83 6.42 -11.89 -4.35
C PHE A 83 5.64 -13.09 -3.80
N THR A 84 6.32 -14.23 -3.62
CA THR A 84 5.71 -15.43 -3.03
C THR A 84 5.21 -15.19 -1.61
N ASP A 85 5.98 -14.47 -0.78
CA ASP A 85 5.57 -14.12 0.58
C ASP A 85 4.34 -13.22 0.58
N ILE A 86 4.32 -12.19 -0.26
CA ILE A 86 3.19 -11.28 -0.42
C ILE A 86 1.96 -12.05 -0.90
N GLN A 87 2.12 -12.92 -1.88
CA GLN A 87 1.04 -13.75 -2.43
C GLN A 87 0.41 -14.64 -1.35
N LYS A 88 1.22 -15.31 -0.55
CA LYS A 88 0.74 -16.13 0.59
C LYS A 88 -0.03 -15.29 1.61
N THR A 89 0.50 -14.13 1.97
CA THR A 89 -0.12 -13.22 2.91
C THR A 89 -1.48 -12.74 2.43
N VAL A 90 -1.58 -12.31 1.18
CA VAL A 90 -2.83 -11.85 0.59
C VAL A 90 -3.85 -12.98 0.48
N LYS A 91 -3.44 -14.16 0.00
CA LYS A 91 -4.33 -15.33 -0.09
C LYS A 91 -4.86 -15.79 1.26
N GLY A 92 -4.04 -15.73 2.30
CA GLY A 92 -4.40 -16.11 3.67
C GLY A 92 -5.21 -15.07 4.44
N SER A 93 -5.40 -13.88 3.89
CA SER A 93 -6.14 -12.79 4.54
C SER A 93 -7.66 -12.95 4.44
N GLU A 94 -8.40 -12.14 5.19
CA GLU A 94 -9.87 -12.08 5.14
C GLU A 94 -10.41 -11.09 4.10
N LEU A 95 -9.58 -10.65 3.16
CA LEU A 95 -10.00 -9.82 2.04
C LEU A 95 -10.94 -10.61 1.11
N SER A 96 -11.80 -9.90 0.36
CA SER A 96 -12.64 -10.55 -0.64
C SER A 96 -11.80 -11.17 -1.76
N ASP A 97 -12.32 -12.23 -2.40
CA ASP A 97 -11.61 -12.94 -3.46
C ASP A 97 -11.23 -12.02 -4.63
N ARG A 98 -12.10 -11.09 -4.97
CA ARG A 98 -11.82 -10.10 -6.01
C ARG A 98 -10.64 -9.22 -5.63
N VAL A 99 -10.63 -8.70 -4.40
CA VAL A 99 -9.52 -7.86 -3.91
C VAL A 99 -8.22 -8.66 -3.89
N LYS A 100 -8.25 -9.91 -3.46
CA LYS A 100 -7.07 -10.79 -3.49
C LYS A 100 -6.53 -10.97 -4.91
N THR A 101 -7.41 -11.25 -5.86
CA THR A 101 -7.04 -11.44 -7.27
C THR A 101 -6.40 -10.18 -7.85
N ASP A 102 -7.02 -9.02 -7.64
CA ASP A 102 -6.54 -7.75 -8.18
C ASP A 102 -5.21 -7.34 -7.51
N ALA A 103 -5.08 -7.48 -6.20
CA ALA A 103 -3.86 -7.17 -5.47
C ALA A 103 -2.69 -8.06 -5.91
N ILE A 104 -2.90 -9.36 -6.04
CA ILE A 104 -1.87 -10.31 -6.51
C ILE A 104 -1.45 -9.98 -7.94
N ALA A 105 -2.40 -9.62 -8.81
CA ALA A 105 -2.09 -9.21 -10.17
C ALA A 105 -1.23 -7.95 -10.22
N CYS A 106 -1.52 -6.95 -9.37
CA CYS A 106 -0.69 -5.75 -9.25
C CYS A 106 0.73 -6.07 -8.77
N PHE A 107 0.88 -6.86 -7.73
CA PHE A 107 2.20 -7.25 -7.22
C PHE A 107 2.97 -8.12 -8.22
N HIS A 108 2.29 -8.98 -8.96
CA HIS A 108 2.92 -9.76 -10.02
C HIS A 108 3.47 -8.87 -11.13
N ALA A 109 2.68 -7.90 -11.60
CA ALA A 109 3.12 -6.93 -12.60
C ALA A 109 4.35 -6.13 -12.12
N LEU A 110 4.36 -5.73 -10.86
CA LEU A 110 5.48 -5.03 -10.24
C LEU A 110 6.73 -5.93 -10.17
N ALA A 111 6.58 -7.17 -9.75
CA ALA A 111 7.67 -8.13 -9.68
C ALA A 111 8.29 -8.42 -11.06
N VAL A 112 7.48 -8.53 -12.10
CA VAL A 112 7.94 -8.68 -13.48
C VAL A 112 8.72 -7.44 -13.94
N ALA A 113 8.21 -6.24 -13.65
CA ALA A 113 8.88 -5.00 -14.00
C ALA A 113 10.23 -4.86 -13.29
N GLU A 114 10.30 -5.15 -12.00
CA GLU A 114 11.55 -5.14 -11.23
C GLU A 114 12.55 -6.19 -11.75
N GLY A 115 12.09 -7.39 -12.05
CA GLY A 115 12.93 -8.45 -12.60
C GLY A 115 13.51 -8.15 -14.00
N SER A 116 12.86 -7.28 -14.77
CA SER A 116 13.35 -6.85 -16.08
C SER A 116 14.43 -5.78 -16.03
N VAL A 117 14.57 -5.08 -14.90
CA VAL A 117 15.56 -4.00 -14.70
C VAL A 117 16.86 -4.55 -14.08
N HIS A 118 16.80 -5.68 -13.46
CA HIS A 118 17.90 -6.39 -12.82
C HIS A 118 18.27 -7.64 -13.61
#